data_d1dcdce61c3b47041fc1daf6ca2df9ee
#
_entry.id   d1dcdce61c3b47041fc1daf6ca2df9ee
#
_cell.length_a   1.000
_cell.length_b   1.000
_cell.length_c   1.000
_cell.angle_alpha   90.00
_cell.angle_beta   90.00
_cell.angle_gamma   90.00
#
_symmetry.space_group_name_H-M   'P 1'
#
loop_
_entity.id
_entity.type
_entity.pdbx_description
1 polymer ?
#
loop_
_entity_poly.entity_id
_entity_poly.type
_entity_poly.pdbx_seq_one_letter_code
_entity_poly.pdbx_strand_id
1 'polypeptide(L)'
;MKNILVPIGSTEKAISTLQYAIDFAEEINANVLVFRAYKAKSKAGSMVNMTAIIDRETKLYLKTMVRAVDTKNVNVKLISSQGSVLDSAEAIDNEIGVDLIIVGAKSNSIKDGIFLGTTAGSLVKRSNLPVLTIPEDYVYKPIKFILLAFKSGIVKCKTALNPLAII
;
A
#
# COMPACT_ATOMS: atom_id res chain seq x y z
N MET A 1 10.86 -8.38 -12.32
CA MET A 1 11.18 -7.33 -11.34
C MET A 1 9.98 -7.25 -10.42
N LYS A 2 10.15 -7.26 -9.10
CA LYS A 2 9.04 -7.26 -8.14
C LYS A 2 8.40 -5.86 -8.06
N ASN A 3 7.09 -5.80 -7.85
CA ASN A 3 6.32 -4.56 -7.71
C ASN A 3 5.64 -4.51 -6.34
N ILE A 4 5.95 -3.48 -5.57
CA ILE A 4 5.36 -3.21 -4.26
C ILE A 4 4.34 -2.09 -4.42
N LEU A 5 3.10 -2.34 -4.04
CA LEU A 5 2.01 -1.36 -4.09
C LEU A 5 1.84 -0.67 -2.73
N VAL A 6 1.84 0.67 -2.72
CA VAL A 6 1.75 1.48 -1.50
C VAL A 6 0.57 2.45 -1.59
N PRO A 7 -0.55 2.16 -0.91
CA PRO A 7 -1.67 3.08 -0.84
C PRO A 7 -1.35 4.26 0.08
N ILE A 8 -1.51 5.48 -0.44
CA ILE A 8 -1.28 6.72 0.29
C ILE A 8 -2.60 7.32 0.76
N GLY A 9 -2.77 7.39 2.07
CA GLY A 9 -3.89 8.08 2.73
C GLY A 9 -3.72 9.60 2.79
N SER A 10 -4.60 10.26 3.56
CA SER A 10 -4.57 11.72 3.76
C SER A 10 -3.78 12.14 5.00
N THR A 11 -3.12 11.23 5.69
CA THR A 11 -2.41 11.50 6.95
C THR A 11 -0.92 11.70 6.70
N GLU A 12 -0.29 12.58 7.48
CA GLU A 12 1.17 12.80 7.47
C GLU A 12 1.96 11.52 7.76
N LYS A 13 1.35 10.59 8.50
CA LYS A 13 1.92 9.28 8.83
C LYS A 13 2.12 8.36 7.62
N ALA A 14 1.54 8.69 6.46
CA ALA A 14 1.80 7.97 5.22
C ALA A 14 3.24 8.13 4.74
N ILE A 15 3.97 9.16 5.19
CA ILE A 15 5.37 9.40 4.86
C ILE A 15 6.26 8.31 5.46
N SER A 16 6.07 7.95 6.74
CA SER A 16 6.86 6.89 7.39
C SER A 16 6.63 5.53 6.73
N THR A 17 5.39 5.21 6.40
CA THR A 17 5.07 3.97 5.66
C THR A 17 5.69 3.97 4.26
N LEU A 18 5.68 5.10 3.56
CA LEU A 18 6.29 5.22 2.24
C LEU A 18 7.81 5.07 2.31
N GLN A 19 8.47 5.71 3.29
CA GLN A 19 9.91 5.54 3.49
C GLN A 19 10.25 4.09 3.80
N TYR A 20 9.50 3.42 4.69
CA TYR A 20 9.66 1.99 4.97
C TYR A 20 9.57 1.15 3.69
N ALA A 21 8.57 1.42 2.84
CA ALA A 21 8.36 0.66 1.61
C ALA A 21 9.50 0.86 0.61
N ILE A 22 10.08 2.06 0.55
CA ILE A 22 11.24 2.36 -0.29
C ILE A 22 12.50 1.63 0.24
N ASP A 23 12.76 1.70 1.54
CA ASP A 23 13.90 1.02 2.16
C ASP A 23 13.82 -0.49 1.97
N PHE A 24 12.63 -1.06 2.13
CA PHE A 24 12.37 -2.48 1.86
C PHE A 24 12.56 -2.83 0.37
N ALA A 25 12.03 -1.98 -0.54
CA ALA A 25 12.14 -2.18 -1.97
C ALA A 25 13.60 -2.14 -2.46
N GLU A 26 14.41 -1.26 -1.88
CA GLU A 26 15.84 -1.19 -2.18
C GLU A 26 16.54 -2.52 -1.86
N GLU A 27 16.28 -3.08 -0.67
CA GLU A 27 16.92 -4.34 -0.25
C GLU A 27 16.59 -5.52 -1.16
N ILE A 28 15.34 -5.61 -1.63
CA ILE A 28 14.90 -6.72 -2.48
C ILE A 28 14.93 -6.40 -3.99
N ASN A 29 15.47 -5.24 -4.37
CA ASN A 29 15.53 -4.74 -5.75
C ASN A 29 14.15 -4.74 -6.46
N ALA A 30 13.17 -4.09 -5.83
CA ALA A 30 11.80 -3.98 -6.30
C ALA A 30 11.45 -2.55 -6.74
N ASN A 31 10.39 -2.41 -7.56
CA ASN A 31 9.77 -1.12 -7.86
C ASN A 31 8.72 -0.79 -6.79
N VAL A 32 8.47 0.51 -6.59
CA VAL A 32 7.38 1.00 -5.72
C VAL A 32 6.32 1.70 -6.55
N LEU A 33 5.09 1.19 -6.47
CA LEU A 33 3.90 1.76 -7.09
C LEU A 33 3.13 2.52 -6.02
N VAL A 34 3.30 3.84 -5.97
CA VAL A 34 2.62 4.71 -5.01
C VAL A 34 1.29 5.12 -5.57
N PHE A 35 0.19 4.76 -4.92
CA PHE A 35 -1.12 5.09 -5.44
C PHE A 35 -2.05 5.75 -4.43
N ARG A 36 -3.02 6.49 -4.96
CA ARG A 36 -4.12 7.06 -4.21
C ARG A 36 -5.43 6.85 -4.93
N ALA A 37 -6.38 6.23 -4.23
CA ALA A 37 -7.75 6.13 -4.70
C ALA A 37 -8.54 7.40 -4.36
N TYR A 38 -9.39 7.86 -5.28
CA TYR A 38 -10.30 8.98 -5.07
C TYR A 38 -11.72 8.64 -5.52
N LYS A 39 -12.72 9.25 -4.89
CA LYS A 39 -14.13 9.13 -5.27
C LYS A 39 -14.54 10.37 -6.04
N ALA A 40 -14.99 10.21 -7.28
CA ALA A 40 -15.64 11.30 -8.00
C ALA A 40 -17.02 11.55 -7.38
N LYS A 41 -17.30 12.78 -6.96
CA LYS A 41 -18.66 13.21 -6.60
C LYS A 41 -19.38 13.58 -7.89
N SER A 42 -20.33 12.77 -8.31
CA SER A 42 -21.19 13.10 -9.44
C SER A 42 -22.18 14.20 -9.06
N LYS A 43 -21.98 15.42 -9.57
CA LYS A 43 -23.07 16.40 -9.71
C LYS A 43 -23.46 16.43 -11.19
N ALA A 44 -24.72 16.17 -11.48
CA ALA A 44 -25.24 16.21 -12.83
C ALA A 44 -24.91 17.58 -13.48
N GLY A 45 -24.26 17.58 -14.64
CA GLY A 45 -23.99 18.76 -15.47
C GLY A 45 -22.54 19.21 -15.61
N SER A 46 -21.57 18.73 -14.78
CA SER A 46 -20.17 19.21 -14.85
C SER A 46 -19.13 18.10 -14.69
N MET A 47 -19.49 16.85 -14.99
CA MET A 47 -18.71 15.66 -14.60
C MET A 47 -17.30 15.55 -15.21
N VAL A 48 -17.10 15.93 -16.43
CA VAL A 48 -15.83 15.67 -17.14
C VAL A 48 -14.69 16.52 -16.56
N ASN A 49 -14.95 17.77 -16.25
CA ASN A 49 -13.90 18.66 -15.73
C ASN A 49 -13.53 18.40 -14.27
N MET A 50 -14.49 17.95 -13.45
CA MET A 50 -14.26 17.68 -12.02
C MET A 50 -13.35 16.47 -11.82
N THR A 51 -13.54 15.38 -12.54
CA THR A 51 -12.70 14.18 -12.46
C THR A 51 -11.26 14.47 -12.87
N ALA A 52 -11.05 15.23 -13.95
CA ALA A 52 -9.72 15.61 -14.40
C ALA A 52 -8.98 16.51 -13.38
N ILE A 53 -9.70 17.41 -12.70
CA ILE A 53 -9.15 18.26 -11.65
C ILE A 53 -8.71 17.39 -10.45
N ILE A 54 -9.58 16.49 -9.97
CA ILE A 54 -9.28 15.59 -8.83
C ILE A 54 -8.10 14.69 -9.17
N ASP A 55 -8.03 14.14 -10.37
CA ASP A 55 -6.90 13.32 -10.84
C ASP A 55 -5.58 14.11 -10.78
N ARG A 56 -5.58 15.32 -11.32
CA ARG A 56 -4.41 16.21 -11.32
C ARG A 56 -3.97 16.56 -9.90
N GLU A 57 -4.90 16.93 -9.01
CA GLU A 57 -4.61 17.23 -7.61
C GLU A 57 -4.08 16.00 -6.87
N THR A 58 -4.66 14.83 -7.13
CA THR A 58 -4.19 13.56 -6.58
C THR A 58 -2.75 13.25 -7.00
N LYS A 59 -2.42 13.43 -8.28
CA LYS A 59 -1.05 13.25 -8.78
C LYS A 59 -0.07 14.27 -8.18
N LEU A 60 -0.49 15.54 -8.00
CA LEU A 60 0.34 16.55 -7.34
C LEU A 60 0.60 16.18 -5.88
N TYR A 61 -0.43 15.73 -5.15
CA TYR A 61 -0.28 15.25 -3.79
C TYR A 61 0.71 14.08 -3.70
N LEU A 62 0.59 13.07 -4.56
CA LEU A 62 1.52 11.94 -4.60
C LEU A 62 2.96 12.40 -4.86
N LYS A 63 3.17 13.38 -5.78
CA LYS A 63 4.49 13.97 -6.01
C LYS A 63 5.06 14.64 -4.76
N THR A 64 4.22 15.33 -3.98
CA THR A 64 4.65 15.96 -2.72
C THR A 64 5.07 14.88 -1.70
N MET A 65 4.31 13.80 -1.59
CA MET A 65 4.63 12.68 -0.69
C MET A 65 5.96 12.02 -1.05
N VAL A 66 6.20 11.76 -2.34
CA VAL A 66 7.46 11.15 -2.80
C VAL A 66 8.65 12.10 -2.63
N ARG A 67 8.47 13.41 -2.78
CA ARG A 67 9.53 14.40 -2.51
C ARG A 67 9.91 14.52 -1.02
N ALA A 68 9.03 14.10 -0.12
CA ALA A 68 9.26 14.14 1.32
C ALA A 68 10.04 12.93 1.86
N VAL A 69 10.36 11.96 1.00
CA VAL A 69 11.10 10.74 1.34
C VAL A 69 12.37 10.60 0.51
N ASP A 70 13.34 9.85 1.02
CA ASP A 70 14.54 9.49 0.25
C ASP A 70 14.22 8.28 -0.64
N THR A 71 14.10 8.51 -1.95
CA THR A 71 13.77 7.46 -2.91
C THR A 71 14.93 6.54 -3.26
N LYS A 72 16.16 6.91 -2.85
CA LYS A 72 17.38 6.13 -3.13
C LYS A 72 17.46 5.73 -4.62
N ASN A 73 17.82 4.46 -4.91
CA ASN A 73 17.86 3.93 -6.28
C ASN A 73 16.58 3.19 -6.70
N VAL A 74 15.48 3.36 -5.95
CA VAL A 74 14.21 2.67 -6.20
C VAL A 74 13.42 3.38 -7.29
N ASN A 75 12.93 2.62 -8.27
CA ASN A 75 12.03 3.14 -9.29
C ASN A 75 10.62 3.34 -8.68
N VAL A 76 10.17 4.59 -8.63
CA VAL A 76 8.88 4.97 -8.03
C VAL A 76 7.91 5.44 -9.11
N LYS A 77 6.78 4.74 -9.26
CA LYS A 77 5.69 5.11 -10.18
C LYS A 77 4.50 5.65 -9.38
N LEU A 78 3.91 6.76 -9.85
CA LEU A 78 2.75 7.39 -9.23
C LEU A 78 1.47 7.03 -9.99
N ILE A 79 0.45 6.57 -9.26
CA ILE A 79 -0.82 6.13 -9.84
C ILE A 79 -1.96 6.81 -9.07
N SER A 80 -2.84 7.51 -9.80
CA SER A 80 -4.13 7.98 -9.29
C SER A 80 -5.22 7.08 -9.86
N SER A 81 -6.16 6.64 -9.04
CA SER A 81 -7.23 5.74 -9.47
C SER A 81 -8.56 6.18 -8.90
N GLN A 82 -9.60 6.12 -9.73
CA GLN A 82 -10.97 6.37 -9.30
C GLN A 82 -11.58 5.09 -8.72
N GLY A 83 -12.16 5.16 -7.52
CA GLY A 83 -12.81 4.03 -6.89
C GLY A 83 -12.46 3.86 -5.42
N SER A 84 -12.66 2.66 -4.89
CA SER A 84 -12.16 2.28 -3.57
C SER A 84 -10.68 1.88 -3.63
N VAL A 85 -10.02 1.85 -2.47
CA VAL A 85 -8.60 1.41 -2.41
C VAL A 85 -8.46 -0.05 -2.84
N LEU A 86 -9.43 -0.90 -2.51
CA LEU A 86 -9.42 -2.31 -2.90
C LEU A 86 -9.56 -2.49 -4.41
N ASP A 87 -10.59 -1.88 -5.00
CA ASP A 87 -10.85 -1.98 -6.45
C ASP A 87 -9.67 -1.40 -7.26
N SER A 88 -9.07 -0.31 -6.75
CA SER A 88 -7.89 0.30 -7.36
C SER A 88 -6.67 -0.62 -7.28
N ALA A 89 -6.46 -1.30 -6.16
CA ALA A 89 -5.35 -2.24 -6.00
C ALA A 89 -5.49 -3.44 -6.95
N GLU A 90 -6.69 -4.00 -7.08
CA GLU A 90 -7.00 -5.09 -8.01
C GLU A 90 -6.84 -4.67 -9.47
N ALA A 91 -7.27 -3.46 -9.84
CA ALA A 91 -7.09 -2.92 -11.19
C ALA A 91 -5.60 -2.73 -11.53
N ILE A 92 -4.81 -2.21 -10.60
CA ILE A 92 -3.36 -2.04 -10.77
C ILE A 92 -2.65 -3.38 -10.89
N ASP A 93 -3.06 -4.38 -10.09
CA ASP A 93 -2.53 -5.74 -10.18
C ASP A 93 -2.79 -6.36 -11.55
N ASN A 94 -4.03 -6.26 -12.05
CA ASN A 94 -4.41 -6.77 -13.37
C ASN A 94 -3.64 -6.09 -14.53
N GLU A 95 -3.25 -4.82 -14.38
CA GLU A 95 -2.56 -4.06 -15.42
C GLU A 95 -1.04 -4.23 -15.39
N ILE A 96 -0.44 -4.21 -14.19
CA ILE A 96 1.01 -4.10 -14.01
C ILE A 96 1.59 -5.35 -13.34
N GLY A 97 0.79 -6.06 -12.55
CA GLY A 97 1.23 -7.12 -11.63
C GLY A 97 1.77 -6.55 -10.31
N VAL A 98 1.27 -7.04 -9.19
CA VAL A 98 1.66 -6.62 -7.84
C VAL A 98 2.05 -7.85 -7.02
N ASP A 99 3.24 -7.83 -6.44
CA ASP A 99 3.74 -8.94 -5.62
C ASP A 99 3.43 -8.76 -4.13
N LEU A 100 3.33 -7.50 -3.68
CA LEU A 100 3.13 -7.17 -2.27
C LEU A 100 2.44 -5.81 -2.13
N ILE A 101 1.49 -5.70 -1.19
CA ILE A 101 0.95 -4.40 -0.74
C ILE A 101 1.59 -4.07 0.60
N ILE A 102 2.16 -2.86 0.74
CA ILE A 102 2.63 -2.32 2.03
C ILE A 102 1.70 -1.19 2.45
N VAL A 103 1.09 -1.32 3.64
CA VAL A 103 0.12 -0.34 4.14
C VAL A 103 0.38 -0.02 5.61
N GLY A 104 0.27 1.25 6.00
CA GLY A 104 0.36 1.67 7.39
C GLY A 104 -0.88 1.23 8.18
N ALA A 105 -0.65 0.65 9.35
CA ALA A 105 -1.68 0.34 10.32
C ALA A 105 -1.78 1.47 11.36
N LYS A 106 -3.01 1.90 11.71
CA LYS A 106 -3.21 2.84 12.81
C LYS A 106 -2.98 2.10 14.13
N SER A 107 -2.04 2.59 14.93
CA SER A 107 -1.90 2.18 16.31
C SER A 107 -2.89 2.98 17.16
N ASN A 108 -4.00 2.36 17.55
CA ASN A 108 -4.79 2.87 18.67
C ASN A 108 -4.24 2.23 19.95
N SER A 109 -4.26 3.01 21.05
CA SER A 109 -3.71 2.64 22.35
C SER A 109 -4.02 1.19 22.77
N ILE A 110 -3.10 0.60 23.49
CA ILE A 110 -3.03 -0.78 24.00
C ILE A 110 -4.33 -1.32 24.64
N LYS A 111 -5.31 -0.46 24.93
CA LYS A 111 -6.58 -0.86 25.60
C LYS A 111 -7.64 -1.46 24.68
N ASP A 112 -7.61 -1.22 23.35
CA ASP A 112 -8.70 -1.56 22.44
C ASP A 112 -8.35 -2.61 21.37
N GLY A 113 -7.25 -3.32 21.50
CA GLY A 113 -6.80 -4.29 20.49
C GLY A 113 -6.15 -3.61 19.27
N ILE A 114 -5.54 -4.41 18.40
CA ILE A 114 -4.87 -3.91 17.18
C ILE A 114 -5.93 -3.46 16.18
N PHE A 115 -6.14 -2.16 16.04
CA PHE A 115 -7.02 -1.59 15.04
C PHE A 115 -6.24 -1.25 13.78
N LEU A 116 -6.38 -2.06 12.73
CA LEU A 116 -5.68 -1.88 11.45
C LEU A 116 -6.10 -0.61 10.68
N GLY A 117 -7.20 0.04 11.09
CA GLY A 117 -7.83 1.10 10.31
C GLY A 117 -8.65 0.55 9.13
N THR A 118 -9.50 1.39 8.55
CA THR A 118 -10.45 0.96 7.51
C THR A 118 -9.75 0.49 6.22
N THR A 119 -8.69 1.16 5.78
CA THR A 119 -7.95 0.84 4.56
C THR A 119 -7.15 -0.45 4.72
N ALA A 120 -6.27 -0.53 5.73
CA ALA A 120 -5.47 -1.72 5.99
C ALA A 120 -6.36 -2.93 6.30
N GLY A 121 -7.38 -2.76 7.14
CA GLY A 121 -8.33 -3.82 7.45
C GLY A 121 -9.12 -4.32 6.24
N SER A 122 -9.49 -3.45 5.31
CA SER A 122 -10.15 -3.85 4.05
C SER A 122 -9.21 -4.67 3.16
N LEU A 123 -7.98 -4.20 2.97
CA LEU A 123 -6.97 -4.90 2.16
C LEU A 123 -6.63 -6.28 2.75
N VAL A 124 -6.35 -6.36 4.06
CA VAL A 124 -6.04 -7.64 4.73
C VAL A 124 -7.18 -8.66 4.64
N LYS A 125 -8.44 -8.19 4.73
CA LYS A 125 -9.61 -9.09 4.73
C LYS A 125 -10.08 -9.52 3.34
N ARG A 126 -9.87 -8.70 2.31
CA ARG A 126 -10.53 -8.84 1.02
C ARG A 126 -9.60 -8.91 -0.17
N SER A 127 -8.34 -8.45 -0.05
CA SER A 127 -7.38 -8.55 -1.15
C SER A 127 -6.92 -10.00 -1.33
N ASN A 128 -6.75 -10.42 -2.58
CA ASN A 128 -6.08 -11.67 -2.94
C ASN A 128 -4.56 -11.52 -2.94
N LEU A 129 -4.04 -10.30 -2.82
CA LEU A 129 -2.62 -10.00 -2.78
C LEU A 129 -2.07 -10.10 -1.36
N PRO A 130 -0.80 -10.45 -1.19
CA PRO A 130 -0.11 -10.37 0.08
C PRO A 130 -0.12 -8.94 0.63
N VAL A 131 -0.41 -8.77 1.92
CA VAL A 131 -0.45 -7.45 2.56
C VAL A 131 0.47 -7.43 3.76
N LEU A 132 1.46 -6.55 3.73
CA LEU A 132 2.33 -6.23 4.86
C LEU A 132 1.83 -4.96 5.55
N THR A 133 1.47 -5.06 6.82
CA THR A 133 1.01 -3.93 7.61
C THR A 133 2.14 -3.40 8.48
N ILE A 134 2.44 -2.11 8.35
CA ILE A 134 3.51 -1.45 9.09
C ILE A 134 2.91 -0.62 10.22
N PRO A 135 3.31 -0.83 11.49
CA PRO A 135 2.91 0.04 12.59
C PRO A 135 3.30 1.50 12.33
N GLU A 136 2.54 2.44 12.90
CA GLU A 136 2.88 3.86 12.83
C GLU A 136 4.29 4.11 13.39
N ASP A 137 5.03 4.99 12.72
CA ASP A 137 6.37 5.42 13.11
C ASP A 137 7.44 4.30 13.17
N TYR A 138 7.14 3.14 12.58
CA TYR A 138 8.12 2.07 12.51
C TYR A 138 9.15 2.35 11.42
N VAL A 139 10.43 2.39 11.83
CA VAL A 139 11.57 2.57 10.93
C VAL A 139 12.01 1.21 10.40
N TYR A 140 12.29 1.14 9.10
CA TYR A 140 12.75 -0.08 8.45
C TYR A 140 14.03 -0.64 9.10
N LYS A 141 14.04 -1.95 9.30
CA LYS A 141 15.22 -2.74 9.68
C LYS A 141 15.20 -4.04 8.87
N PRO A 142 16.37 -4.55 8.41
CA PRO A 142 16.42 -5.83 7.71
C PRO A 142 15.73 -6.95 8.49
N ILE A 143 14.87 -7.70 7.80
CA ILE A 143 14.08 -8.76 8.42
C ILE A 143 15.00 -9.97 8.66
N LYS A 144 15.20 -10.34 9.92
CA LYS A 144 16.05 -11.48 10.29
C LYS A 144 15.27 -12.73 10.69
N PHE A 145 14.05 -12.55 11.18
CA PHE A 145 13.22 -13.64 11.69
C PHE A 145 11.76 -13.41 11.30
N ILE A 146 11.08 -14.48 10.93
CA ILE A 146 9.65 -14.49 10.62
C ILE A 146 8.97 -15.51 11.54
N LEU A 147 7.96 -15.06 12.31
CA LEU A 147 7.12 -15.91 13.11
C LEU A 147 5.87 -16.27 12.30
N LEU A 148 5.69 -17.56 12.02
CA LEU A 148 4.50 -18.08 11.34
C LEU A 148 3.47 -18.55 12.37
N ALA A 149 2.28 -17.96 12.35
CA ALA A 149 1.17 -18.35 13.18
C ALA A 149 0.09 -19.05 12.36
N PHE A 150 -0.26 -20.27 12.72
CA PHE A 150 -1.30 -21.07 12.07
C PHE A 150 -2.43 -21.40 13.05
N LYS A 151 -3.67 -21.31 12.59
CA LYS A 151 -4.86 -21.73 13.36
C LYS A 151 -4.98 -23.26 13.46
N SER A 152 -4.45 -23.99 12.49
CA SER A 152 -4.41 -25.46 12.45
C SER A 152 -3.06 -25.92 11.90
N GLY A 153 -2.52 -27.04 12.40
CA GLY A 153 -1.18 -27.52 12.04
C GLY A 153 -0.99 -27.94 10.57
N ILE A 154 -1.92 -27.60 9.67
CA ILE A 154 -1.87 -27.96 8.26
C ILE A 154 -1.94 -26.70 7.40
N VAL A 155 -0.86 -26.40 6.69
CA VAL A 155 -0.86 -25.42 5.60
C VAL A 155 -1.56 -26.05 4.39
N LYS A 156 -2.83 -25.74 4.20
CA LYS A 156 -3.64 -26.33 3.12
C LYS A 156 -3.19 -25.90 1.71
N CYS A 157 -2.48 -24.80 1.59
CA CYS A 157 -2.03 -24.28 0.30
C CYS A 157 -0.57 -23.83 0.39
N LYS A 158 0.30 -24.49 -0.39
CA LYS A 158 1.74 -24.12 -0.46
C LYS A 158 1.92 -22.67 -0.99
N THR A 159 1.03 -22.21 -1.87
CA THR A 159 1.07 -20.86 -2.43
C THR A 159 0.84 -19.77 -1.38
N ALA A 160 0.21 -20.09 -0.24
CA ALA A 160 0.05 -19.15 0.88
C ALA A 160 1.40 -18.71 1.50
N LEU A 161 2.47 -19.47 1.27
CA LEU A 161 3.82 -19.16 1.75
C LEU A 161 4.66 -18.42 0.70
N ASN A 162 4.19 -18.29 -0.54
CA ASN A 162 4.93 -17.58 -1.60
C ASN A 162 5.32 -16.13 -1.23
N PRO A 163 4.49 -15.37 -0.47
CA PRO A 163 4.90 -14.04 -0.03
C PRO A 163 6.17 -14.01 0.81
N LEU A 164 6.47 -15.10 1.53
CA LEU A 164 7.69 -15.21 2.33
C LEU A 164 8.96 -15.34 1.47
N ALA A 165 8.82 -15.75 0.21
CA ALA A 165 9.93 -15.79 -0.74
C ALA A 165 10.30 -14.40 -1.30
N ILE A 166 9.51 -13.37 -0.98
CA ILE A 166 9.78 -11.98 -1.36
C ILE A 166 10.72 -11.33 -0.34
N ILE A 167 10.63 -11.76 0.89
CA ILE A 167 11.40 -11.31 2.05
C ILE A 167 12.66 -12.15 2.21
#